data_fe0682c3e339697008d7583410dd427d
#
_entry.id   fe0682c3e339697008d7583410dd427d
#
_cell.length_a   1.000
_cell.length_b   1.000
_cell.length_c   1.000
_cell.angle_alpha   90.00
_cell.angle_beta   90.00
_cell.angle_gamma   90.00
#
_symmetry.space_group_name_H-M   'P 1'
#
loop_
_entity.id
_entity.type
_entity.pdbx_description
1 polymer ?
#
loop_
_entity_poly.entity_id
_entity_poly.type
_entity_poly.pdbx_seq_one_letter_code
_entity_poly.pdbx_strand_id
1 'polypeptide(L)'
;KEQRLIDLFKANIANSPILNFMEGDAATLHSGINCGGIITYSKDGQTHNASMGYRAKDSNGNIGIVTAGHFISKGQSLMDSQKNTIGTCLYSRDYDGILDAAFCKITSTNYIPTNRIMYMANTATDTLSTETMNPPKGSYVNMVGQATGKRVSGTISNVSYDVLNASKKVLLQDVYLASYTSKSGDSGGIVYALRSAHNQRLTVGINIGSAKINRTTYGMCVKASNINRIFGLTRY
;
A
#
# COMPACT_ATOMS: atom_id res chain seq x y z
N LYS A 1 33.39 -25.63 -0.07
CA LYS A 1 33.07 -25.55 -1.53
C LYS A 1 33.05 -24.08 -1.97
N GLU A 2 32.45 -23.21 -1.19
CA GLU A 2 32.31 -21.76 -1.45
C GLU A 2 33.68 -21.06 -1.39
N GLN A 3 34.47 -21.30 -0.37
CA GLN A 3 35.82 -20.72 -0.22
C GLN A 3 36.71 -21.04 -1.41
N ARG A 4 36.66 -22.27 -1.92
CA ARG A 4 37.43 -22.68 -3.10
C ARG A 4 37.03 -21.95 -4.39
N LEU A 5 35.77 -21.57 -4.54
CA LEU A 5 35.29 -20.76 -5.67
C LEU A 5 35.77 -19.31 -5.55
N ILE A 6 35.77 -18.76 -4.33
CA ILE A 6 36.30 -17.42 -4.04
C ILE A 6 37.79 -17.37 -4.32
N ASP A 7 38.55 -18.38 -3.89
CA ASP A 7 40.00 -18.45 -4.11
C ASP A 7 40.35 -18.60 -5.60
N LEU A 8 39.58 -19.42 -6.33
CA LEU A 8 39.71 -19.55 -7.78
C LEU A 8 39.39 -18.25 -8.52
N PHE A 9 38.33 -17.55 -8.10
CA PHE A 9 37.96 -16.28 -8.67
C PHE A 9 39.04 -15.21 -8.40
N LYS A 10 39.49 -15.11 -7.13
CA LYS A 10 40.58 -14.21 -6.73
C LYS A 10 41.88 -14.49 -7.52
N ALA A 11 42.25 -15.76 -7.73
CA ALA A 11 43.45 -16.14 -8.45
C ALA A 11 43.40 -15.74 -9.94
N ASN A 12 42.22 -15.77 -10.56
CA ASN A 12 42.06 -15.42 -11.97
C ASN A 12 41.97 -13.90 -12.24
N ILE A 13 41.71 -13.08 -11.21
CA ILE A 13 41.52 -11.63 -11.33
C ILE A 13 42.42 -10.80 -10.39
N ALA A 14 43.35 -11.46 -9.70
CA ALA A 14 44.20 -10.87 -8.66
C ALA A 14 45.01 -9.65 -9.08
N ASN A 15 45.21 -9.44 -10.38
CA ASN A 15 45.97 -8.31 -10.94
C ASN A 15 45.09 -7.19 -11.53
N SER A 16 43.80 -7.20 -11.29
CA SER A 16 42.91 -6.11 -11.75
C SER A 16 42.96 -4.93 -10.78
N PRO A 17 43.45 -3.76 -11.18
CA PRO A 17 43.47 -2.58 -10.30
C PRO A 17 42.06 -2.00 -10.00
N ILE A 18 41.05 -2.56 -10.64
CA ILE A 18 39.65 -2.09 -10.56
C ILE A 18 38.84 -2.87 -9.49
N LEU A 19 39.35 -4.05 -9.03
CA LEU A 19 38.61 -4.93 -8.14
C LEU A 19 39.21 -4.90 -6.73
N ASN A 20 38.48 -4.31 -5.81
CA ASN A 20 38.79 -4.31 -4.38
C ASN A 20 37.92 -5.34 -3.68
N PHE A 21 38.51 -6.42 -3.16
CA PHE A 21 37.81 -7.40 -2.34
C PHE A 21 37.84 -6.93 -0.89
N MET A 22 36.69 -6.61 -0.34
CA MET A 22 36.54 -6.34 1.08
C MET A 22 35.76 -7.49 1.72
N GLU A 23 36.22 -7.98 2.86
CA GLU A 23 35.38 -8.80 3.72
C GLU A 23 34.26 -7.93 4.29
N GLY A 24 33.05 -8.33 4.10
CA GLY A 24 31.84 -7.67 4.61
C GLY A 24 30.90 -8.69 5.21
N ASP A 25 30.02 -8.21 6.07
CA ASP A 25 28.94 -9.03 6.59
C ASP A 25 28.05 -9.55 5.45
N ALA A 26 27.43 -10.72 5.66
CA ALA A 26 26.50 -11.29 4.70
C ALA A 26 25.41 -10.28 4.36
N ALA A 27 25.16 -10.05 3.08
CA ALA A 27 24.11 -9.14 2.63
C ALA A 27 22.75 -9.63 3.14
N THR A 28 22.10 -8.81 3.96
CA THR A 28 20.73 -9.09 4.39
C THR A 28 19.78 -8.71 3.25
N LEU A 29 19.14 -9.71 2.66
CA LEU A 29 18.11 -9.48 1.64
C LEU A 29 16.80 -9.11 2.34
N HIS A 30 16.36 -7.86 2.15
CA HIS A 30 15.07 -7.41 2.64
C HIS A 30 13.96 -7.70 1.62
N SER A 31 12.84 -8.24 2.09
CA SER A 31 11.64 -8.40 1.27
C SER A 31 10.88 -7.06 1.17
N GLY A 32 10.68 -6.58 -0.05
CA GLY A 32 9.93 -5.35 -0.30
C GLY A 32 8.42 -5.57 -0.14
N ILE A 33 7.76 -4.77 0.72
CA ILE A 33 6.30 -4.70 0.75
C ILE A 33 5.88 -3.58 -0.21
N ASN A 34 5.22 -3.96 -1.31
CA ASN A 34 4.90 -3.06 -2.41
C ASN A 34 3.44 -2.59 -2.37
N CYS A 35 3.16 -1.38 -2.86
CA CYS A 35 1.81 -0.82 -2.95
C CYS A 35 0.90 -1.71 -3.80
N GLY A 36 -0.28 -2.04 -3.29
CA GLY A 36 -1.21 -3.01 -3.88
C GLY A 36 -0.87 -4.47 -3.57
N GLY A 37 0.26 -4.76 -2.90
CA GLY A 37 0.66 -6.10 -2.50
C GLY A 37 -0.18 -6.64 -1.35
N ILE A 38 -0.18 -7.98 -1.22
CA ILE A 38 -0.93 -8.68 -0.17
C ILE A 38 -0.33 -8.43 1.21
N ILE A 39 -1.19 -8.16 2.17
CA ILE A 39 -0.93 -8.17 3.60
C ILE A 39 -2.01 -9.00 4.29
N THR A 40 -1.68 -9.58 5.43
CA THR A 40 -2.60 -10.44 6.16
C THR A 40 -2.62 -10.11 7.66
N TYR A 41 -3.67 -10.53 8.35
CA TYR A 41 -3.70 -10.66 9.80
C TYR A 41 -4.53 -11.88 10.20
N SER A 42 -4.33 -12.37 11.42
CA SER A 42 -5.11 -13.49 11.96
C SER A 42 -6.05 -13.03 13.06
N LYS A 43 -7.30 -13.44 12.97
CA LYS A 43 -8.33 -13.24 13.99
C LYS A 43 -9.10 -14.53 14.17
N ASP A 44 -9.24 -14.98 15.43
CA ASP A 44 -10.01 -16.18 15.79
C ASP A 44 -9.61 -17.43 14.96
N GLY A 45 -8.30 -17.59 14.71
CA GLY A 45 -7.75 -18.67 13.90
C GLY A 45 -7.94 -18.53 12.39
N GLN A 46 -8.66 -17.50 11.93
CA GLN A 46 -8.86 -17.23 10.50
C GLN A 46 -7.88 -16.18 9.98
N THR A 47 -7.37 -16.41 8.77
CA THR A 47 -6.50 -15.44 8.08
C THR A 47 -7.35 -14.54 7.19
N HIS A 48 -7.23 -13.24 7.39
CA HIS A 48 -7.85 -12.21 6.58
C HIS A 48 -6.81 -11.55 5.69
N ASN A 49 -7.17 -11.26 4.45
CA ASN A 49 -6.30 -10.68 3.44
C ASN A 49 -6.77 -9.28 3.05
N ALA A 50 -5.82 -8.37 2.87
CA ALA A 50 -6.03 -7.05 2.33
C ALA A 50 -4.82 -6.61 1.50
N SER A 51 -4.81 -5.36 1.09
CA SER A 51 -3.77 -4.81 0.23
C SER A 51 -3.02 -3.69 0.96
N MET A 52 -1.72 -3.58 0.71
CA MET A 52 -0.96 -2.40 1.10
C MET A 52 -1.37 -1.19 0.25
N GLY A 53 -1.68 -0.08 0.89
CA GLY A 53 -1.88 1.21 0.23
C GLY A 53 -0.55 1.88 -0.11
N TYR A 54 0.03 2.57 0.84
CA TYR A 54 1.28 3.29 0.64
C TYR A 54 2.13 3.32 1.91
N ARG A 55 3.42 3.59 1.76
CA ARG A 55 4.32 3.77 2.90
C ARG A 55 4.27 5.18 3.46
N ALA A 56 4.42 5.30 4.77
CA ALA A 56 4.46 6.56 5.49
C ALA A 56 5.30 6.47 6.77
N LYS A 57 5.63 7.62 7.36
CA LYS A 57 6.17 7.76 8.72
C LYS A 57 5.19 8.53 9.58
N ASP A 58 5.04 8.15 10.85
CA ASP A 58 4.33 8.97 11.82
C ASP A 58 5.24 10.07 12.42
N SER A 59 4.67 10.92 13.26
CA SER A 59 5.39 12.01 13.94
C SER A 59 6.52 11.53 14.87
N ASN A 60 6.49 10.28 15.30
CA ASN A 60 7.54 9.65 16.11
C ASN A 60 8.64 9.00 15.26
N GLY A 61 8.58 9.12 13.94
CA GLY A 61 9.53 8.52 13.01
C GLY A 61 9.30 7.02 12.75
N ASN A 62 8.19 6.44 13.23
CA ASN A 62 7.88 5.05 12.95
C ASN A 62 7.60 4.87 11.46
N ILE A 63 8.37 4.00 10.82
CA ILE A 63 8.19 3.61 9.43
C ILE A 63 7.09 2.56 9.34
N GLY A 64 6.14 2.74 8.42
CA GLY A 64 5.02 1.82 8.29
C GLY A 64 4.29 1.92 6.96
N ILE A 65 3.18 1.21 6.93
CA ILE A 65 2.26 1.17 5.79
C ILE A 65 0.87 1.63 6.18
N VAL A 66 0.16 2.18 5.22
CA VAL A 66 -1.28 2.49 5.31
C VAL A 66 -2.07 1.40 4.62
N THR A 67 -3.19 0.99 5.23
CA THR A 67 -4.18 0.05 4.69
C THR A 67 -5.59 0.43 5.18
N ALA A 68 -6.61 -0.37 4.88
CA ALA A 68 -7.99 -0.12 5.33
C ALA A 68 -8.15 -0.36 6.85
N GLY A 69 -8.98 0.45 7.48
CA GLY A 69 -9.24 0.37 8.93
C GLY A 69 -10.11 -0.81 9.33
N HIS A 70 -11.13 -1.13 8.52
CA HIS A 70 -11.98 -2.31 8.74
C HIS A 70 -11.22 -3.64 8.62
N PHE A 71 -10.02 -3.63 8.04
CA PHE A 71 -9.19 -4.82 7.88
C PHE A 71 -8.45 -5.18 9.18
N ILE A 72 -7.84 -4.20 9.88
CA ILE A 72 -6.98 -4.47 11.03
C ILE A 72 -7.17 -3.42 12.12
N SER A 73 -7.29 -3.86 13.37
CA SER A 73 -7.48 -2.98 14.53
C SER A 73 -6.15 -2.66 15.23
N LYS A 74 -6.15 -1.55 15.99
CA LYS A 74 -4.99 -1.14 16.79
C LYS A 74 -4.51 -2.27 17.70
N GLY A 75 -3.19 -2.48 17.73
CA GLY A 75 -2.51 -3.51 18.52
C GLY A 75 -2.39 -4.87 17.86
N GLN A 76 -3.12 -5.12 16.75
CA GLN A 76 -3.03 -6.39 16.03
C GLN A 76 -1.75 -6.50 15.21
N SER A 77 -1.26 -7.74 15.08
CA SER A 77 -0.07 -8.06 14.28
C SER A 77 -0.40 -8.07 12.80
N LEU A 78 0.38 -7.30 12.03
CA LEU A 78 0.39 -7.35 10.58
C LEU A 78 1.34 -8.46 10.12
N MET A 79 0.91 -9.25 9.14
CA MET A 79 1.67 -10.38 8.61
C MET A 79 1.79 -10.30 7.09
N ASP A 80 2.75 -11.02 6.53
CA ASP A 80 2.87 -11.28 5.10
C ASP A 80 1.93 -12.43 4.63
N SER A 81 2.03 -12.80 3.36
CA SER A 81 1.25 -13.92 2.79
C SER A 81 1.62 -15.30 3.34
N GLN A 82 2.80 -15.43 3.96
CA GLN A 82 3.29 -16.67 4.59
C GLN A 82 3.00 -16.71 6.10
N LYS A 83 2.25 -15.72 6.62
CA LYS A 83 1.91 -15.52 8.03
C LYS A 83 3.10 -15.16 8.94
N ASN A 84 4.20 -14.68 8.38
CA ASN A 84 5.26 -14.10 9.18
C ASN A 84 4.85 -12.72 9.67
N THR A 85 5.03 -12.44 10.96
CA THR A 85 4.76 -11.11 11.51
C THR A 85 5.75 -10.09 10.94
N ILE A 86 5.25 -9.05 10.30
CA ILE A 86 6.03 -7.98 9.69
C ILE A 86 5.90 -6.64 10.44
N GLY A 87 4.85 -6.49 11.25
CA GLY A 87 4.59 -5.25 11.95
C GLY A 87 3.42 -5.30 12.91
N THR A 88 3.03 -4.14 13.43
CA THR A 88 1.91 -3.96 14.36
C THR A 88 1.11 -2.73 13.98
N CYS A 89 -0.21 -2.82 14.03
CA CYS A 89 -1.11 -1.69 13.80
C CYS A 89 -1.04 -0.70 14.97
N LEU A 90 -0.64 0.55 14.68
CA LEU A 90 -0.57 1.62 15.69
C LEU A 90 -1.84 2.46 15.75
N TYR A 91 -2.40 2.77 14.58
CA TYR A 91 -3.61 3.59 14.43
C TYR A 91 -4.59 2.88 13.53
N SER A 92 -5.87 2.85 13.92
CA SER A 92 -6.95 2.34 13.09
C SER A 92 -8.24 3.12 13.35
N ARG A 93 -8.98 3.41 12.28
CA ARG A 93 -10.32 3.94 12.26
C ARG A 93 -11.13 3.09 11.30
N ASP A 94 -12.13 2.40 11.82
CA ASP A 94 -13.01 1.51 11.06
C ASP A 94 -14.34 2.23 10.83
N TYR A 95 -14.55 2.75 9.62
CA TYR A 95 -15.73 3.55 9.25
C TYR A 95 -16.07 4.64 10.29
N ASP A 96 -15.07 5.43 10.67
CA ASP A 96 -15.18 6.45 11.70
C ASP A 96 -15.02 7.86 11.11
N GLY A 97 -16.11 8.59 11.01
CA GLY A 97 -16.17 9.94 10.45
C GLY A 97 -15.80 9.97 8.97
N ILE A 98 -14.60 10.44 8.66
CA ILE A 98 -14.07 10.52 7.30
C ILE A 98 -12.98 9.47 7.02
N LEU A 99 -12.73 8.55 7.96
CA LEU A 99 -11.68 7.53 7.84
C LEU A 99 -12.23 6.11 7.92
N ASP A 100 -11.74 5.31 7.01
CA ASP A 100 -11.62 3.86 7.10
C ASP A 100 -10.19 3.53 6.69
N ALA A 101 -9.26 3.67 7.63
CA ALA A 101 -7.82 3.52 7.40
C ALA A 101 -7.10 3.01 8.65
N ALA A 102 -5.98 2.34 8.45
CA ALA A 102 -5.05 1.94 9.49
C ALA A 102 -3.61 2.26 9.08
N PHE A 103 -2.78 2.59 10.08
CA PHE A 103 -1.34 2.71 9.93
C PHE A 103 -0.66 1.64 10.78
N CYS A 104 0.12 0.78 10.13
CA CYS A 104 0.83 -0.31 10.75
C CYS A 104 2.34 -0.05 10.66
N LYS A 105 3.01 0.04 11.84
CA LYS A 105 4.46 0.13 11.93
C LYS A 105 5.09 -1.19 11.51
N ILE A 106 6.12 -1.15 10.68
CA ILE A 106 6.96 -2.31 10.38
C ILE A 106 7.96 -2.49 11.52
N THR A 107 8.00 -3.68 12.09
CA THR A 107 8.87 -4.03 13.22
C THR A 107 9.92 -5.08 12.85
N SER A 108 9.68 -5.82 11.78
CA SER A 108 10.65 -6.81 11.28
C SER A 108 11.72 -6.14 10.43
N THR A 109 12.98 -6.43 10.72
CA THR A 109 14.14 -5.94 9.95
C THR A 109 14.26 -6.58 8.56
N ASN A 110 13.55 -7.70 8.33
CA ASN A 110 13.58 -8.41 7.05
C ASN A 110 12.64 -7.80 6.00
N TYR A 111 11.84 -6.77 6.36
CA TYR A 111 10.83 -6.19 5.47
C TYR A 111 10.99 -4.69 5.38
N ILE A 112 10.90 -4.16 4.16
CA ILE A 112 10.96 -2.72 3.90
C ILE A 112 9.73 -2.32 3.06
N PRO A 113 8.88 -1.39 3.54
CA PRO A 113 7.81 -0.85 2.73
C PRO A 113 8.39 0.02 1.62
N THR A 114 7.89 -0.16 0.40
CA THR A 114 8.40 0.56 -0.78
C THR A 114 7.33 1.45 -1.40
N ASN A 115 7.73 2.35 -2.29
CA ASN A 115 6.82 3.11 -3.15
C ASN A 115 6.54 2.40 -4.49
N ARG A 116 7.06 1.19 -4.71
CA ARG A 116 6.77 0.41 -5.91
C ARG A 116 5.30 -0.01 -5.93
N ILE A 117 4.69 0.06 -7.11
CA ILE A 117 3.32 -0.38 -7.34
C ILE A 117 3.37 -1.73 -8.03
N MET A 118 2.60 -2.69 -7.55
CA MET A 118 2.52 -4.02 -8.16
C MET A 118 1.60 -4.06 -9.36
N TYR A 119 2.02 -4.77 -10.39
CA TYR A 119 1.18 -5.22 -11.50
C TYR A 119 1.28 -6.74 -11.59
N MET A 120 0.24 -7.44 -11.19
CA MET A 120 0.26 -8.91 -11.11
C MET A 120 0.31 -9.59 -12.48
N ALA A 121 -0.16 -8.94 -13.53
CA ALA A 121 -0.15 -9.47 -14.90
C ALA A 121 1.16 -9.15 -15.66
N ASN A 122 2.05 -8.35 -15.08
CA ASN A 122 3.29 -7.91 -15.71
C ASN A 122 4.36 -7.77 -14.62
N THR A 123 5.60 -8.14 -14.91
CA THR A 123 6.74 -7.96 -13.99
C THR A 123 7.16 -6.51 -13.81
N ALA A 124 6.62 -5.59 -14.61
CA ALA A 124 6.90 -4.16 -14.49
C ALA A 124 6.33 -3.59 -13.19
N THR A 125 7.12 -2.78 -12.51
CA THR A 125 6.72 -2.02 -11.33
C THR A 125 6.83 -0.55 -11.61
N ASP A 126 5.79 0.22 -11.23
CA ASP A 126 5.85 1.67 -11.20
C ASP A 126 6.19 2.13 -9.77
N THR A 127 6.61 3.37 -9.64
CA THR A 127 6.95 3.96 -8.34
C THR A 127 6.07 5.18 -8.06
N LEU A 128 5.46 5.23 -6.87
CA LEU A 128 4.76 6.43 -6.37
C LEU A 128 5.78 7.51 -6.01
N SER A 129 5.45 8.76 -6.29
CA SER A 129 6.13 9.89 -5.66
C SER A 129 5.72 10.01 -4.19
N THR A 130 6.43 10.84 -3.44
CA THR A 130 6.11 11.12 -2.03
C THR A 130 4.98 12.14 -1.85
N GLU A 131 4.42 12.64 -2.95
CA GLU A 131 3.32 13.60 -2.93
C GLU A 131 1.96 12.92 -2.89
N THR A 132 1.00 13.63 -2.29
CA THR A 132 -0.43 13.29 -2.36
C THR A 132 -1.16 14.27 -3.28
N MET A 133 -2.28 13.84 -3.82
CA MET A 133 -3.11 14.64 -4.70
C MET A 133 -4.59 14.48 -4.34
N ASN A 134 -5.33 15.59 -4.37
CA ASN A 134 -6.80 15.61 -4.33
C ASN A 134 -7.33 15.98 -5.74
N PRO A 135 -7.48 15.01 -6.63
CA PRO A 135 -7.90 15.27 -8.00
C PRO A 135 -9.36 15.71 -8.06
N PRO A 136 -9.73 16.62 -8.99
CA PRO A 136 -11.11 17.04 -9.17
C PRO A 136 -11.96 15.94 -9.83
N LYS A 137 -13.30 16.13 -9.82
CA LYS A 137 -14.23 15.30 -10.60
C LYS A 137 -13.81 15.26 -12.07
N GLY A 138 -13.94 14.09 -12.70
CA GLY A 138 -13.52 13.86 -14.07
C GLY A 138 -12.06 13.41 -14.22
N SER A 139 -11.26 13.50 -13.16
CA SER A 139 -9.86 13.03 -13.20
C SER A 139 -9.76 11.52 -13.32
N TYR A 140 -8.79 11.06 -14.10
CA TYR A 140 -8.47 9.66 -14.27
C TYR A 140 -7.62 9.15 -13.10
N VAL A 141 -8.01 8.03 -12.53
CA VAL A 141 -7.30 7.37 -11.43
C VAL A 141 -7.10 5.89 -11.69
N ASN A 142 -6.08 5.34 -11.07
CA ASN A 142 -5.75 3.92 -11.13
C ASN A 142 -5.85 3.33 -9.73
N MET A 143 -6.30 2.08 -9.63
CA MET A 143 -6.29 1.29 -8.40
C MET A 143 -5.51 0.00 -8.63
N VAL A 144 -4.71 -0.38 -7.63
CA VAL A 144 -4.03 -1.67 -7.55
C VAL A 144 -4.31 -2.28 -6.20
N GLY A 145 -4.83 -3.50 -6.21
CA GLY A 145 -5.08 -4.32 -5.03
C GLY A 145 -4.78 -5.79 -5.33
N GLN A 146 -4.51 -6.55 -4.28
CA GLN A 146 -4.03 -7.93 -4.37
C GLN A 146 -5.06 -8.90 -4.97
N ALA A 147 -6.36 -8.68 -4.70
CA ALA A 147 -7.43 -9.58 -5.14
C ALA A 147 -7.78 -9.37 -6.64
N THR A 148 -7.74 -8.13 -7.11
CA THR A 148 -7.87 -7.83 -8.54
C THR A 148 -6.62 -8.26 -9.30
N GLY A 149 -5.44 -8.18 -8.68
CA GLY A 149 -4.17 -8.70 -9.20
C GLY A 149 -3.67 -7.98 -10.45
N LYS A 150 -4.14 -6.78 -10.72
CA LYS A 150 -3.75 -5.93 -11.85
C LYS A 150 -4.12 -4.48 -11.59
N ARG A 151 -3.56 -3.57 -12.38
CA ARG A 151 -4.04 -2.19 -12.44
C ARG A 151 -5.43 -2.15 -13.08
N VAL A 152 -6.36 -1.52 -12.39
CA VAL A 152 -7.66 -1.10 -12.95
C VAL A 152 -7.75 0.40 -12.90
N SER A 153 -8.52 0.96 -13.81
CA SER A 153 -8.58 2.41 -14.00
C SER A 153 -10.03 2.88 -14.05
N GLY A 154 -10.25 4.13 -13.68
CA GLY A 154 -11.55 4.75 -13.74
C GLY A 154 -11.45 6.26 -13.60
N THR A 155 -12.60 6.91 -13.69
CA THR A 155 -12.73 8.36 -13.58
C THR A 155 -13.45 8.71 -12.28
N ILE A 156 -12.99 9.73 -11.57
CA ILE A 156 -13.65 10.24 -10.37
C ILE A 156 -15.02 10.81 -10.77
N SER A 157 -16.06 10.19 -10.24
CA SER A 157 -17.46 10.58 -10.45
C SER A 157 -17.97 11.52 -9.37
N ASN A 158 -17.48 11.35 -8.13
CA ASN A 158 -17.79 12.22 -7.00
C ASN A 158 -16.55 12.43 -6.14
N VAL A 159 -16.32 13.67 -5.72
CA VAL A 159 -15.14 14.06 -4.92
C VAL A 159 -15.41 14.07 -3.41
N SER A 160 -16.68 14.02 -3.00
CA SER A 160 -17.09 13.99 -1.60
C SER A 160 -18.45 13.26 -1.51
N TYR A 161 -18.38 11.97 -1.29
CA TYR A 161 -19.55 11.11 -1.18
C TYR A 161 -19.67 10.57 0.24
N ASP A 162 -20.90 10.56 0.76
CA ASP A 162 -21.22 9.99 2.07
C ASP A 162 -21.74 8.57 1.88
N VAL A 163 -21.05 7.62 2.47
CA VAL A 163 -21.42 6.20 2.48
C VAL A 163 -22.48 5.98 3.55
N LEU A 164 -23.61 5.43 3.16
CA LEU A 164 -24.72 5.12 4.05
C LEU A 164 -24.80 3.62 4.30
N ASN A 165 -25.17 3.23 5.52
CA ASN A 165 -25.56 1.85 5.80
C ASN A 165 -27.00 1.57 5.33
N ALA A 166 -27.47 0.32 5.50
CA ALA A 166 -28.82 -0.09 5.13
C ALA A 166 -29.94 0.73 5.81
N SER A 167 -29.68 1.28 7.00
CA SER A 167 -30.60 2.14 7.73
C SER A 167 -30.51 3.62 7.34
N LYS A 168 -29.80 3.95 6.25
CA LYS A 168 -29.54 5.31 5.75
C LYS A 168 -28.80 6.21 6.74
N LYS A 169 -28.13 5.65 7.75
CA LYS A 169 -27.20 6.39 8.62
C LYS A 169 -25.87 6.54 7.92
N VAL A 170 -25.25 7.71 8.06
CA VAL A 170 -23.91 7.95 7.53
C VAL A 170 -22.93 7.04 8.24
N LEU A 171 -22.24 6.23 7.45
CA LEU A 171 -21.22 5.29 7.91
C LEU A 171 -19.81 5.90 7.75
N LEU A 172 -19.60 6.59 6.64
CA LEU A 172 -18.33 7.22 6.31
C LEU A 172 -18.60 8.42 5.40
N GLN A 173 -17.88 9.51 5.60
CA GLN A 173 -18.05 10.75 4.85
C GLN A 173 -16.83 11.06 3.97
N ASP A 174 -17.02 11.94 3.01
CA ASP A 174 -15.96 12.57 2.22
C ASP A 174 -15.06 11.60 1.47
N VAL A 175 -15.63 10.51 0.90
CA VAL A 175 -14.86 9.59 0.05
C VAL A 175 -14.96 9.96 -1.43
N TYR A 176 -13.95 9.57 -2.23
CA TYR A 176 -14.07 9.55 -3.67
C TYR A 176 -14.91 8.36 -4.13
N LEU A 177 -15.78 8.61 -5.11
CA LEU A 177 -16.32 7.55 -5.97
C LEU A 177 -15.63 7.62 -7.33
N ALA A 178 -15.15 6.49 -7.81
CA ALA A 178 -14.55 6.38 -9.14
C ALA A 178 -15.03 5.12 -9.86
N SER A 179 -15.05 5.16 -11.18
CA SER A 179 -15.62 4.10 -12.03
C SER A 179 -14.71 2.87 -12.20
N TYR A 180 -13.66 2.71 -11.37
CA TYR A 180 -12.89 1.47 -11.33
C TYR A 180 -13.65 0.38 -10.57
N THR A 181 -13.31 -0.87 -10.86
CA THR A 181 -13.84 -2.04 -10.14
C THR A 181 -12.87 -2.52 -9.07
N SER A 182 -13.40 -3.01 -7.94
CA SER A 182 -12.62 -3.66 -6.89
C SER A 182 -13.30 -4.94 -6.41
N LYS A 183 -12.54 -5.83 -5.78
CA LYS A 183 -12.98 -7.11 -5.24
C LYS A 183 -12.70 -7.18 -3.74
N SER A 184 -13.34 -8.12 -3.05
CA SER A 184 -12.98 -8.45 -1.67
C SER A 184 -11.50 -8.84 -1.59
N GLY A 185 -10.74 -8.20 -0.66
CA GLY A 185 -9.29 -8.31 -0.57
C GLY A 185 -8.51 -7.14 -1.22
N ASP A 186 -9.15 -6.30 -2.05
CA ASP A 186 -8.56 -5.04 -2.54
C ASP A 186 -8.64 -3.91 -1.51
N SER A 187 -9.26 -4.15 -0.36
CA SER A 187 -9.29 -3.19 0.77
C SER A 187 -7.87 -2.77 1.15
N GLY A 188 -7.66 -1.47 1.31
CA GLY A 188 -6.35 -0.87 1.54
C GLY A 188 -5.52 -0.65 0.28
N GLY A 189 -5.90 -1.22 -0.87
CA GLY A 189 -5.17 -1.09 -2.14
C GLY A 189 -4.96 0.37 -2.55
N ILE A 190 -3.82 0.63 -3.19
CA ILE A 190 -3.43 1.98 -3.58
C ILE A 190 -4.33 2.56 -4.67
N VAL A 191 -4.76 3.80 -4.50
CA VAL A 191 -5.37 4.62 -5.54
C VAL A 191 -4.45 5.80 -5.84
N TYR A 192 -4.10 5.97 -7.12
CA TYR A 192 -3.17 7.00 -7.56
C TYR A 192 -3.59 7.64 -8.89
N ALA A 193 -3.10 8.86 -9.12
CA ALA A 193 -3.27 9.58 -10.37
C ALA A 193 -1.92 9.86 -11.03
N LEU A 194 -1.92 9.99 -12.34
CA LEU A 194 -0.73 10.34 -13.11
C LEU A 194 -0.69 11.86 -13.36
N ARG A 195 0.40 12.51 -12.94
CA ARG A 195 0.74 13.87 -13.34
C ARG A 195 1.60 13.79 -14.60
N SER A 196 0.98 13.95 -15.77
CA SER A 196 1.63 13.72 -17.07
C SER A 196 2.85 14.62 -17.31
N ALA A 197 2.80 15.90 -16.90
CA ALA A 197 3.88 16.85 -17.09
C ALA A 197 5.23 16.42 -16.48
N HIS A 198 5.20 15.55 -15.45
CA HIS A 198 6.40 15.08 -14.75
C HIS A 198 6.51 13.56 -14.71
N ASN A 199 5.64 12.85 -15.41
CA ASN A 199 5.50 11.38 -15.34
C ASN A 199 5.48 10.84 -13.89
N GLN A 200 4.84 11.60 -12.99
CA GLN A 200 4.76 11.28 -11.56
C GLN A 200 3.44 10.60 -11.24
N ARG A 201 3.49 9.59 -10.37
CA ARG A 201 2.33 8.90 -9.82
C ARG A 201 2.08 9.41 -8.42
N LEU A 202 1.00 10.17 -8.25
CA LEU A 202 0.65 10.84 -7.00
C LEU A 202 -0.36 10.01 -6.22
N THR A 203 -0.15 9.85 -4.92
CA THR A 203 -1.07 9.13 -4.04
C THR A 203 -2.38 9.91 -3.90
N VAL A 204 -3.49 9.32 -4.30
CA VAL A 204 -4.85 9.86 -4.11
C VAL A 204 -5.46 9.34 -2.81
N GLY A 205 -5.31 8.04 -2.53
CA GLY A 205 -5.86 7.40 -1.34
C GLY A 205 -5.74 5.89 -1.35
N ILE A 206 -6.62 5.26 -0.60
CA ILE A 206 -6.73 3.81 -0.52
C ILE A 206 -8.14 3.35 -0.88
N ASN A 207 -8.24 2.23 -1.58
CA ASN A 207 -9.53 1.58 -1.85
C ASN A 207 -10.08 0.95 -0.56
N ILE A 208 -11.37 1.14 -0.30
CA ILE A 208 -12.06 0.54 0.85
C ILE A 208 -13.22 -0.38 0.44
N GLY A 209 -13.45 -0.54 -0.86
CA GLY A 209 -14.52 -1.37 -1.38
C GLY A 209 -15.24 -0.72 -2.55
N SER A 210 -16.51 -1.11 -2.75
CA SER A 210 -17.34 -0.57 -3.82
C SER A 210 -18.76 -0.27 -3.35
N ALA A 211 -19.40 0.72 -3.98
CA ALA A 211 -20.82 1.05 -3.82
C ALA A 211 -21.56 0.87 -5.14
N LYS A 212 -22.77 0.34 -5.08
CA LYS A 212 -23.67 0.25 -6.23
C LYS A 212 -24.70 1.38 -6.16
N ILE A 213 -24.66 2.30 -7.13
CA ILE A 213 -25.53 3.46 -7.21
C ILE A 213 -26.20 3.44 -8.59
N ASN A 214 -27.55 3.46 -8.63
CA ASN A 214 -28.31 3.44 -9.88
C ASN A 214 -27.82 2.36 -10.88
N ARG A 215 -27.64 1.12 -10.39
CA ARG A 215 -27.15 -0.05 -11.15
C ARG A 215 -25.68 0.02 -11.59
N THR A 216 -24.97 1.11 -11.33
CA THR A 216 -23.54 1.26 -11.64
C THR A 216 -22.71 1.02 -10.37
N THR A 217 -21.65 0.23 -10.52
CA THR A 217 -20.69 -0.03 -9.41
C THR A 217 -19.54 0.97 -9.50
N TYR A 218 -19.23 1.59 -8.36
CA TYR A 218 -18.12 2.52 -8.18
C TYR A 218 -17.18 2.00 -7.10
N GLY A 219 -15.87 2.14 -7.31
CA GLY A 219 -14.90 1.99 -6.24
C GLY A 219 -14.97 3.17 -5.28
N MET A 220 -14.80 2.90 -3.99
CA MET A 220 -14.74 3.89 -2.92
C MET A 220 -13.30 4.08 -2.46
N CYS A 221 -12.86 5.32 -2.36
CA CYS A 221 -11.51 5.65 -1.97
C CYS A 221 -11.47 6.67 -0.84
N VAL A 222 -10.84 6.32 0.27
CA VAL A 222 -10.52 7.26 1.36
C VAL A 222 -9.31 8.10 0.96
N LYS A 223 -9.43 9.42 1.11
CA LYS A 223 -8.40 10.39 0.69
C LYS A 223 -7.12 10.26 1.51
N ALA A 224 -5.97 10.16 0.87
CA ALA A 224 -4.68 10.13 1.55
C ALA A 224 -4.41 11.40 2.34
N SER A 225 -4.88 12.56 1.88
CA SER A 225 -4.79 13.83 2.61
C SER A 225 -5.49 13.78 3.98
N ASN A 226 -6.67 13.16 4.07
CA ASN A 226 -7.39 12.98 5.32
C ASN A 226 -6.66 12.00 6.25
N ILE A 227 -6.21 10.85 5.71
CA ILE A 227 -5.46 9.84 6.47
C ILE A 227 -4.19 10.46 7.06
N ASN A 228 -3.39 11.11 6.23
CA ASN A 228 -2.12 11.69 6.64
C ASN A 228 -2.32 12.79 7.69
N ARG A 229 -3.32 13.67 7.52
CA ARG A 229 -3.62 14.73 8.47
C ARG A 229 -4.08 14.19 9.83
N ILE A 230 -4.96 13.18 9.85
CA ILE A 230 -5.55 12.68 11.10
C ILE A 230 -4.58 11.79 11.88
N PHE A 231 -3.78 10.98 11.19
CA PHE A 231 -2.79 10.12 11.84
C PHE A 231 -1.40 10.77 11.98
N GLY A 232 -1.23 12.04 11.56
CA GLY A 232 0.07 12.72 11.62
C GLY A 232 1.13 12.05 10.75
N LEU A 233 0.76 11.58 9.56
CA LEU A 233 1.66 10.83 8.68
C LEU A 233 2.33 11.73 7.65
N THR A 234 3.56 11.40 7.33
CA THR A 234 4.35 11.99 6.23
C THR A 234 4.72 10.89 5.24
N ARG A 235 4.52 11.15 3.94
CA ARG A 235 5.03 10.32 2.84
C ARG A 235 6.54 10.49 2.70
N TYR A 236 7.27 9.42 2.32
CA TYR A 236 8.75 9.48 2.16
C TYR A 236 9.23 8.52 1.07
#